data_0b54ea50e767a7dd9afaaa927b1fd7cb
#
_entry.id   0b54ea50e767a7dd9afaaa927b1fd7cb
#
_cell.length_a   1.000
_cell.length_b   1.000
_cell.length_c   1.000
_cell.angle_alpha   90.00
_cell.angle_beta   90.00
_cell.angle_gamma   90.00
#
_symmetry.space_group_name_H-M   'P 1'
#
loop_
_entity.id
_entity.type
_entity.pdbx_description
1 polymer ?
#
loop_
_entity_poly.entity_id
_entity_poly.type
_entity_poly.pdbx_seq_one_letter_code
_entity_poly.pdbx_strand_id
1 'polypeptide(L)'
;VLLNLIVRAVPTKYTEFDLSEAGLYTLSDSSREIAHALTQDVTIYYLAETGSEDAIITKLLDRYASESSHIKWETKDPAVYPTFAAQSAENGSLILVSGEKSAVLAASDLYDYDYSDYYTTGSYSVTFGGENKLTAAIYRITSGEELHAYYTTNHGEQRLTDTLTDALEGQNLSVSP
;
A
#
# COMPACT_ATOMS: atom_id res chain seq x y z
N VAL A 1 -20.74 -29.44 -16.24
CA VAL A 1 -20.43 -28.25 -17.06
C VAL A 1 -21.24 -27.06 -16.58
N LEU A 2 -22.58 -27.22 -16.34
CA LEU A 2 -23.45 -26.11 -15.91
C LEU A 2 -23.08 -25.57 -14.51
N LEU A 3 -22.69 -26.44 -13.57
CA LEU A 3 -22.26 -26.05 -12.22
C LEU A 3 -21.01 -25.15 -12.24
N ASN A 4 -20.05 -25.46 -13.09
CA ASN A 4 -18.83 -24.64 -13.24
C ASN A 4 -19.09 -23.24 -13.86
N LEU A 5 -20.13 -23.12 -14.68
CA LEU A 5 -20.55 -21.84 -15.24
C LEU A 5 -21.23 -20.95 -14.17
N ILE A 6 -22.02 -21.57 -13.32
CA ILE A 6 -22.69 -20.86 -12.19
C ILE A 6 -21.64 -20.34 -11.19
N VAL A 7 -20.63 -21.16 -10.83
CA VAL A 7 -19.57 -20.74 -9.92
C VAL A 7 -18.74 -19.58 -10.49
N ARG A 8 -18.51 -19.54 -11.80
CA ARG A 8 -17.81 -18.41 -12.47
C ARG A 8 -18.65 -17.15 -12.58
N ALA A 9 -19.95 -17.23 -12.47
CA ALA A 9 -20.87 -16.09 -12.49
C ALA A 9 -21.08 -15.46 -11.11
N VAL A 10 -20.67 -16.15 -10.04
CA VAL A 10 -20.73 -15.61 -8.68
C VAL A 10 -19.59 -14.61 -8.50
N PRO A 11 -19.86 -13.36 -8.06
CA PRO A 11 -18.81 -12.41 -7.75
C PRO A 11 -17.80 -12.99 -6.74
N THR A 12 -16.53 -12.75 -6.96
CA THR A 12 -15.41 -13.29 -6.15
C THR A 12 -15.57 -13.05 -4.65
N LYS A 13 -16.21 -11.96 -4.24
CA LYS A 13 -16.53 -11.64 -2.84
C LYS A 13 -17.36 -12.70 -2.11
N TYR A 14 -18.02 -13.61 -2.84
CA TYR A 14 -18.82 -14.70 -2.26
C TYR A 14 -18.17 -16.08 -2.40
N THR A 15 -17.11 -16.19 -3.21
CA THR A 15 -16.42 -17.46 -3.49
C THR A 15 -15.03 -17.55 -2.87
N GLU A 16 -14.43 -16.40 -2.51
CA GLU A 16 -13.16 -16.37 -1.80
C GLU A 16 -13.43 -16.15 -0.30
N PHE A 17 -13.18 -17.20 0.49
CA PHE A 17 -13.15 -17.09 1.93
C PHE A 17 -11.72 -16.74 2.33
N ASP A 18 -11.57 -15.65 3.09
CA ASP A 18 -10.29 -15.32 3.70
C ASP A 18 -9.99 -16.33 4.81
N LEU A 19 -9.14 -17.29 4.49
CA LEU A 19 -8.67 -18.31 5.42
C LEU A 19 -7.31 -17.94 6.05
N SER A 20 -6.77 -16.77 5.72
CA SER A 20 -5.51 -16.31 6.29
C SER A 20 -5.75 -15.52 7.57
N GLU A 21 -4.96 -15.78 8.61
CA GLU A 21 -4.96 -14.99 9.85
C GLU A 21 -4.57 -13.52 9.61
N ALA A 22 -4.05 -13.18 8.43
CA ALA A 22 -3.57 -11.85 8.05
C ALA A 22 -4.58 -11.00 7.27
N GLY A 23 -5.80 -11.49 6.98
CA GLY A 23 -6.82 -10.73 6.24
C GLY A 23 -6.39 -10.30 4.83
N LEU A 24 -5.49 -11.06 4.17
CA LEU A 24 -4.88 -10.68 2.89
C LEU A 24 -5.88 -10.45 1.74
N TYR A 25 -7.12 -10.89 1.92
CA TYR A 25 -8.15 -10.83 0.88
C TYR A 25 -9.30 -9.86 1.17
N THR A 26 -9.30 -9.21 2.33
CA THR A 26 -10.30 -8.20 2.71
C THR A 26 -9.60 -6.95 3.20
N LEU A 27 -10.07 -5.79 2.73
CA LEU A 27 -9.60 -4.52 3.26
C LEU A 27 -10.18 -4.28 4.66
N SER A 28 -9.42 -3.63 5.52
CA SER A 28 -9.88 -3.14 6.81
C SER A 28 -11.04 -2.15 6.64
N ASP A 29 -11.84 -1.97 7.68
CA ASP A 29 -12.95 -1.02 7.65
C ASP A 29 -12.46 0.40 7.37
N SER A 30 -11.33 0.81 7.95
CA SER A 30 -10.71 2.12 7.71
C SER A 30 -10.25 2.31 6.26
N SER A 31 -9.66 1.30 5.65
CA SER A 31 -9.23 1.37 4.24
C SER A 31 -10.43 1.48 3.31
N ARG A 32 -11.50 0.75 3.59
CA ARG A 32 -12.75 0.84 2.82
C ARG A 32 -13.42 2.20 2.98
N GLU A 33 -13.46 2.74 4.19
CA GLU A 33 -14.04 4.07 4.45
C GLU A 33 -13.32 5.15 3.65
N ILE A 34 -11.98 5.14 3.64
CA ILE A 34 -11.17 6.06 2.84
C ILE A 34 -11.44 5.87 1.33
N ALA A 35 -11.48 4.64 0.84
CA ALA A 35 -11.74 4.36 -0.57
C ALA A 35 -13.14 4.83 -1.01
N HIS A 36 -14.16 4.64 -0.16
CA HIS A 36 -15.53 5.09 -0.43
C HIS A 36 -15.71 6.61 -0.34
N ALA A 37 -14.89 7.29 0.48
CA ALA A 37 -14.95 8.75 0.64
C ALA A 37 -14.25 9.50 -0.49
N LEU A 38 -13.59 8.83 -1.43
CA LEU A 38 -12.89 9.47 -2.53
C LEU A 38 -13.84 10.24 -3.44
N THR A 39 -13.46 11.46 -3.75
CA THR A 39 -14.14 12.34 -4.72
C THR A 39 -13.24 12.66 -5.92
N GLN A 40 -11.97 12.26 -5.88
CA GLN A 40 -10.98 12.47 -6.91
C GLN A 40 -10.49 11.13 -7.43
N ASP A 41 -10.17 11.07 -8.73
CA ASP A 41 -9.64 9.87 -9.33
C ASP A 41 -8.18 9.64 -8.89
N VAL A 42 -7.86 8.40 -8.57
CA VAL A 42 -6.53 7.91 -8.25
C VAL A 42 -6.14 6.84 -9.27
N THR A 43 -5.03 7.06 -9.94
CA THR A 43 -4.43 6.04 -10.81
C THR A 43 -3.18 5.48 -10.15
N ILE A 44 -3.12 4.17 -10.02
CA ILE A 44 -1.98 3.46 -9.44
C ILE A 44 -1.25 2.73 -10.55
N TYR A 45 0.01 3.06 -10.74
CA TYR A 45 0.90 2.35 -11.65
C TYR A 45 1.75 1.36 -10.85
N TYR A 46 1.55 0.08 -11.10
CA TYR A 46 2.37 -0.97 -10.52
C TYR A 46 3.54 -1.26 -11.45
N LEU A 47 4.75 -0.98 -10.99
CA LEU A 47 5.96 -1.24 -11.75
C LEU A 47 6.36 -2.70 -11.61
N ALA A 48 6.16 -3.48 -12.65
CA ALA A 48 6.55 -4.88 -12.67
C ALA A 48 6.93 -5.31 -14.10
N GLU A 49 7.99 -6.11 -14.19
CA GLU A 49 8.28 -6.81 -15.45
C GLU A 49 7.11 -7.72 -15.82
N THR A 50 6.75 -7.73 -17.08
CA THR A 50 5.63 -8.53 -17.59
C THR A 50 5.77 -10.00 -17.21
N GLY A 51 4.80 -10.53 -16.46
CA GLY A 51 4.76 -11.91 -15.98
C GLY A 51 5.51 -12.17 -14.66
N SER A 52 6.05 -11.12 -14.03
CA SER A 52 6.71 -11.17 -12.72
C SER A 52 5.96 -10.38 -11.64
N GLU A 53 4.68 -10.10 -11.90
CA GLU A 53 3.83 -9.38 -10.95
C GLU A 53 3.61 -10.18 -9.67
N ASP A 54 3.74 -9.51 -8.51
CA ASP A 54 3.42 -10.12 -7.22
C ASP A 54 1.90 -10.28 -7.07
N ALA A 55 1.46 -11.52 -6.84
CA ALA A 55 0.05 -11.86 -6.71
C ALA A 55 -0.62 -11.23 -5.47
N ILE A 56 0.13 -10.94 -4.41
CA ILE A 56 -0.39 -10.27 -3.21
C ILE A 56 -0.68 -8.82 -3.54
N ILE A 57 0.25 -8.14 -4.20
CA ILE A 57 0.10 -6.73 -4.61
C ILE A 57 -1.06 -6.58 -5.60
N THR A 58 -1.12 -7.42 -6.64
CA THR A 58 -2.21 -7.34 -7.63
C THR A 58 -3.58 -7.56 -7.01
N LYS A 59 -3.71 -8.53 -6.09
CA LYS A 59 -4.95 -8.75 -5.34
C LYS A 59 -5.32 -7.56 -4.46
N LEU A 60 -4.36 -6.94 -3.79
CA LEU A 60 -4.61 -5.73 -3.01
C LEU A 60 -5.15 -4.60 -3.91
N LEU A 61 -4.51 -4.35 -5.04
CA LEU A 61 -4.93 -3.32 -5.99
C LEU A 61 -6.33 -3.60 -6.55
N ASP A 62 -6.63 -4.85 -6.90
CA ASP A 62 -7.98 -5.27 -7.33
C ASP A 62 -9.03 -4.99 -6.26
N ARG A 63 -8.72 -5.21 -4.97
CA ARG A 63 -9.64 -4.90 -3.86
C ARG A 63 -9.93 -3.41 -3.78
N TYR A 64 -8.91 -2.55 -3.82
CA TYR A 64 -9.13 -1.10 -3.83
C TYR A 64 -9.95 -0.64 -5.04
N ALA A 65 -9.66 -1.16 -6.23
CA ALA A 65 -10.42 -0.85 -7.43
C ALA A 65 -11.89 -1.36 -7.36
N SER A 66 -12.15 -2.43 -6.61
CA SER A 66 -13.51 -2.93 -6.39
C SER A 66 -14.31 -2.12 -5.36
N GLU A 67 -13.63 -1.49 -4.40
CA GLU A 67 -14.28 -0.65 -3.38
C GLU A 67 -14.61 0.76 -3.88
N SER A 68 -13.87 1.28 -4.87
CA SER A 68 -14.11 2.63 -5.37
C SER A 68 -13.93 2.74 -6.88
N SER A 69 -14.92 3.30 -7.57
CA SER A 69 -14.82 3.61 -9.01
C SER A 69 -13.79 4.70 -9.32
N HIS A 70 -13.34 5.44 -8.30
CA HIS A 70 -12.28 6.44 -8.41
C HIS A 70 -10.89 5.84 -8.41
N ILE A 71 -10.72 4.57 -8.03
CA ILE A 71 -9.42 3.91 -8.01
C ILE A 71 -9.28 3.03 -9.26
N LYS A 72 -8.22 3.28 -10.01
CA LYS A 72 -7.82 2.46 -11.15
C LYS A 72 -6.35 2.11 -11.02
N TRP A 73 -5.97 0.95 -11.52
CA TRP A 73 -4.58 0.57 -11.55
C TRP A 73 -4.20 -0.14 -12.85
N GLU A 74 -2.93 -0.08 -13.21
CA GLU A 74 -2.35 -0.78 -14.34
C GLU A 74 -0.88 -1.12 -14.09
N THR A 75 -0.41 -2.24 -14.65
CA THR A 75 1.00 -2.61 -14.63
C THR A 75 1.77 -1.82 -15.68
N LYS A 76 2.96 -1.34 -15.30
CA LYS A 76 3.93 -0.72 -16.20
C LYS A 76 5.25 -1.48 -16.12
N ASP A 77 5.69 -2.03 -17.25
CA ASP A 77 6.99 -2.67 -17.34
C ASP A 77 8.09 -1.59 -17.41
N PRO A 78 9.02 -1.53 -16.42
CA PRO A 78 10.07 -0.52 -16.39
C PRO A 78 10.98 -0.55 -17.62
N ALA A 79 11.15 -1.71 -18.26
CA ALA A 79 11.94 -1.85 -19.47
C ALA A 79 11.27 -1.18 -20.69
N VAL A 80 9.93 -1.15 -20.71
CA VAL A 80 9.14 -0.53 -21.79
C VAL A 80 8.87 0.95 -21.49
N TYR A 81 8.73 1.30 -20.21
CA TYR A 81 8.38 2.64 -19.75
C TYR A 81 9.47 3.27 -18.85
N PRO A 82 10.66 3.58 -19.37
CA PRO A 82 11.80 4.04 -18.57
C PRO A 82 11.56 5.38 -17.84
N THR A 83 10.58 6.17 -18.27
CA THR A 83 10.20 7.42 -17.59
C THR A 83 9.60 7.18 -16.20
N PHE A 84 8.97 6.04 -15.97
CA PHE A 84 8.49 5.63 -14.65
C PHE A 84 9.65 5.17 -13.76
N ALA A 85 10.62 4.45 -14.32
CA ALA A 85 11.82 4.04 -13.61
C ALA A 85 12.70 5.24 -13.18
N ALA A 86 12.67 6.35 -13.92
CA ALA A 86 13.41 7.57 -13.58
C ALA A 86 12.88 8.30 -12.33
N GLN A 87 11.71 7.95 -11.82
CA GLN A 87 11.12 8.50 -10.58
C GLN A 87 11.65 7.83 -9.30
N SER A 88 12.81 7.19 -9.36
CA SER A 88 13.42 6.43 -8.25
C SER A 88 12.58 5.23 -7.79
N ALA A 89 11.71 4.73 -8.67
CA ALA A 89 10.84 3.61 -8.38
C ALA A 89 11.48 2.31 -8.92
N GLU A 90 11.73 1.39 -8.03
CA GLU A 90 12.26 0.06 -8.35
C GLU A 90 11.14 -0.86 -8.86
N ASN A 91 11.54 -1.97 -9.46
CA ASN A 91 10.60 -3.05 -9.80
C ASN A 91 9.85 -3.51 -8.53
N GLY A 92 8.53 -3.62 -8.60
CA GLY A 92 7.66 -3.91 -7.46
C GLY A 92 7.07 -2.67 -6.77
N SER A 93 7.49 -1.44 -7.14
CA SER A 93 6.98 -0.19 -6.55
C SER A 93 5.61 0.18 -7.09
N LEU A 94 4.88 0.98 -6.32
CA LEU A 94 3.61 1.58 -6.71
C LEU A 94 3.78 3.10 -6.87
N ILE A 95 3.32 3.65 -7.97
CA ILE A 95 3.25 5.10 -8.21
C ILE A 95 1.77 5.48 -8.24
N LEU A 96 1.36 6.30 -7.29
CA LEU A 96 0.00 6.81 -7.20
C LEU A 96 -0.05 8.23 -7.76
N VAL A 97 -1.09 8.53 -8.52
CA VAL A 97 -1.31 9.85 -9.10
C VAL A 97 -2.77 10.26 -8.92
N SER A 98 -2.99 11.49 -8.43
CA SER A 98 -4.30 12.12 -8.34
C SER A 98 -4.17 13.61 -8.68
N GLY A 99 -4.68 14.01 -9.85
CA GLY A 99 -4.46 15.36 -10.37
C GLY A 99 -2.98 15.67 -10.54
N GLU A 100 -2.51 16.73 -9.87
CA GLU A 100 -1.10 17.14 -9.89
C GLU A 100 -0.25 16.48 -8.77
N LYS A 101 -0.89 15.75 -7.86
CA LYS A 101 -0.21 15.10 -6.74
C LYS A 101 0.18 13.67 -7.09
N SER A 102 1.33 13.25 -6.58
CA SER A 102 1.80 11.89 -6.70
C SER A 102 2.47 11.39 -5.43
N ALA A 103 2.49 10.09 -5.27
CA ALA A 103 3.23 9.40 -4.22
C ALA A 103 3.88 8.15 -4.80
N VAL A 104 5.03 7.79 -4.27
CA VAL A 104 5.72 6.55 -4.60
C VAL A 104 5.81 5.71 -3.33
N LEU A 105 5.42 4.45 -3.43
CA LEU A 105 5.67 3.42 -2.43
C LEU A 105 6.70 2.46 -3.02
N ALA A 106 7.87 2.40 -2.42
CA ALA A 106 8.90 1.46 -2.85
C ALA A 106 8.44 0.01 -2.58
N ALA A 107 8.96 -0.94 -3.33
CA ALA A 107 8.66 -2.36 -3.09
C ALA A 107 9.01 -2.78 -1.66
N SER A 108 10.10 -2.25 -1.11
CA SER A 108 10.53 -2.48 0.27
C SER A 108 9.54 -1.96 1.31
N ASP A 109 8.78 -0.91 1.01
CA ASP A 109 7.81 -0.30 1.94
C ASP A 109 6.56 -1.17 2.11
N LEU A 110 6.29 -2.05 1.16
CA LEU A 110 5.11 -2.92 1.17
C LEU A 110 5.27 -4.14 2.09
N TYR A 111 6.48 -4.39 2.57
CA TYR A 111 6.79 -5.54 3.42
C TYR A 111 7.51 -5.10 4.68
N ASP A 112 7.03 -5.56 5.82
CA ASP A 112 7.65 -5.36 7.12
C ASP A 112 8.53 -6.56 7.45
N TYR A 113 9.81 -6.31 7.78
CA TYR A 113 10.81 -7.31 8.11
C TYR A 113 11.08 -7.29 9.62
N ASP A 114 10.82 -8.41 10.30
CA ASP A 114 11.16 -8.56 11.71
C ASP A 114 12.42 -9.41 11.87
N TYR A 115 13.47 -8.79 12.35
CA TYR A 115 14.78 -9.40 12.61
C TYR A 115 15.01 -9.72 14.09
N SER A 116 13.99 -9.65 14.96
CA SER A 116 14.14 -9.84 16.41
C SER A 116 14.78 -11.18 16.77
N ASP A 117 14.45 -12.23 16.05
CA ASP A 117 14.99 -13.57 16.26
C ASP A 117 16.27 -13.89 15.46
N TYR A 118 16.73 -12.95 14.64
CA TYR A 118 17.85 -13.20 13.73
C TYR A 118 19.15 -13.60 14.45
N TYR A 119 19.47 -12.94 15.56
CA TYR A 119 20.68 -13.22 16.33
C TYR A 119 20.60 -14.51 17.16
N THR A 120 19.40 -15.03 17.41
CA THR A 120 19.20 -16.24 18.22
C THR A 120 18.98 -17.49 17.38
N THR A 121 18.24 -17.37 16.29
CA THR A 121 17.83 -18.51 15.44
C THR A 121 18.37 -18.43 14.01
N GLY A 122 18.91 -17.27 13.60
CA GLY A 122 19.29 -17.00 12.21
C GLY A 122 18.09 -16.75 11.28
N SER A 123 16.88 -16.63 11.85
CA SER A 123 15.63 -16.47 11.09
C SER A 123 15.08 -15.05 11.23
N TYR A 124 14.38 -14.60 10.20
CA TYR A 124 13.60 -13.37 10.22
C TYR A 124 12.20 -13.67 9.68
N SER A 125 11.21 -12.88 10.05
CA SER A 125 9.86 -12.96 9.49
C SER A 125 9.58 -11.77 8.56
N VAL A 126 8.73 -12.01 7.57
CA VAL A 126 8.30 -10.99 6.61
C VAL A 126 6.78 -10.96 6.63
N THR A 127 6.22 -9.78 6.89
CA THR A 127 4.77 -9.56 6.89
C THR A 127 4.42 -8.54 5.83
N PHE A 128 3.34 -8.78 5.10
CA PHE A 128 2.86 -7.82 4.11
C PHE A 128 2.09 -6.69 4.80
N GLY A 129 2.63 -5.48 4.75
CA GLY A 129 2.06 -4.25 5.33
C GLY A 129 1.49 -3.29 4.29
N GLY A 130 1.37 -3.72 3.03
CA GLY A 130 1.04 -2.87 1.89
C GLY A 130 -0.31 -2.16 1.98
N GLU A 131 -1.30 -2.73 2.68
CA GLU A 131 -2.61 -2.10 2.82
C GLU A 131 -2.53 -0.76 3.54
N ASN A 132 -1.92 -0.71 4.72
CA ASN A 132 -1.81 0.53 5.49
C ASN A 132 -1.01 1.60 4.74
N LYS A 133 0.08 1.21 4.08
CA LYS A 133 0.92 2.12 3.30
C LYS A 133 0.16 2.67 2.09
N LEU A 134 -0.58 1.82 1.38
CA LEU A 134 -1.38 2.23 0.23
C LEU A 134 -2.53 3.15 0.64
N THR A 135 -3.24 2.85 1.73
CA THR A 135 -4.30 3.70 2.28
C THR A 135 -3.76 5.08 2.65
N ALA A 136 -2.63 5.14 3.37
CA ALA A 136 -2.00 6.40 3.76
C ALA A 136 -1.56 7.21 2.53
N ALA A 137 -0.99 6.56 1.52
CA ALA A 137 -0.58 7.22 0.28
C ALA A 137 -1.79 7.78 -0.51
N ILE A 138 -2.88 7.01 -0.62
CA ILE A 138 -4.13 7.47 -1.24
C ILE A 138 -4.66 8.70 -0.49
N TYR A 139 -4.77 8.62 0.83
CA TYR A 139 -5.25 9.73 1.65
C TYR A 139 -4.39 10.99 1.45
N ARG A 140 -3.07 10.85 1.50
CA ARG A 140 -2.12 11.96 1.32
C ARG A 140 -2.31 12.72 0.00
N ILE A 141 -2.47 12.01 -1.12
CA ILE A 141 -2.60 12.65 -2.43
C ILE A 141 -4.01 13.18 -2.72
N THR A 142 -5.03 12.72 -1.99
CA THR A 142 -6.43 13.10 -2.22
C THR A 142 -6.96 14.11 -1.20
N SER A 143 -6.63 13.99 0.10
CA SER A 143 -7.13 14.90 1.13
C SER A 143 -6.51 16.30 1.07
N GLY A 144 -5.28 16.40 0.63
CA GLY A 144 -4.56 17.66 0.62
C GLY A 144 -4.09 18.15 1.99
N GLU A 145 -4.41 17.44 3.04
CA GLU A 145 -3.99 17.75 4.40
C GLU A 145 -2.76 16.90 4.75
N GLU A 146 -1.66 17.59 5.07
CA GLU A 146 -0.56 16.96 5.80
C GLU A 146 -0.91 16.99 7.29
N LEU A 147 -0.94 15.83 7.92
CA LEU A 147 -1.07 15.76 9.37
C LEU A 147 0.30 16.08 10.00
N HIS A 148 0.33 17.09 10.86
CA HIS A 148 1.53 17.49 11.57
C HIS A 148 1.44 17.10 13.04
N ALA A 149 2.43 16.35 13.54
CA ALA A 149 2.63 16.11 14.96
C ALA A 149 3.81 16.94 15.46
N TYR A 150 3.61 17.65 16.55
CA TYR A 150 4.67 18.42 17.19
C TYR A 150 5.05 17.76 18.51
N TYR A 151 6.34 17.72 18.80
CA TYR A 151 6.84 17.24 20.08
C TYR A 151 7.69 18.33 20.77
N THR A 152 7.66 18.32 22.09
CA THR A 152 8.45 19.27 22.87
C THR A 152 9.92 18.87 22.92
N THR A 153 10.81 19.87 23.01
CA THR A 153 12.23 19.65 23.18
C THR A 153 12.81 20.60 24.24
N ASN A 154 13.98 20.26 24.77
CA ASN A 154 14.72 21.07 25.75
C ASN A 154 14.13 21.09 27.17
N HIS A 155 13.27 20.12 27.53
CA HIS A 155 12.70 19.98 28.87
C HIS A 155 13.07 18.64 29.53
N GLY A 156 14.05 17.91 28.96
CA GLY A 156 14.48 16.60 29.47
C GLY A 156 13.76 15.42 28.83
N GLU A 157 12.99 15.65 27.77
CA GLU A 157 12.31 14.59 27.01
C GLU A 157 13.32 13.73 26.27
N GLN A 158 12.97 12.47 26.08
CA GLN A 158 13.68 11.60 25.14
C GLN A 158 13.37 12.03 23.70
N ARG A 159 14.40 12.09 22.89
CA ARG A 159 14.21 12.31 21.44
C ARG A 159 13.41 11.15 20.86
N LEU A 160 12.54 11.46 19.90
CA LEU A 160 11.94 10.43 19.07
C LEU A 160 13.06 9.64 18.38
N THR A 161 12.94 8.33 18.39
CA THR A 161 13.87 7.47 17.62
C THR A 161 13.57 7.60 16.14
N ASP A 162 14.59 7.44 15.31
CA ASP A 162 14.42 7.45 13.86
C ASP A 162 13.35 6.44 13.41
N THR A 163 13.33 5.25 14.02
CA THR A 163 12.32 4.22 13.76
C THR A 163 10.89 4.70 14.03
N LEU A 164 10.67 5.47 15.11
CA LEU A 164 9.34 6.00 15.42
C LEU A 164 8.98 7.15 14.48
N THR A 165 9.94 8.01 14.16
CA THR A 165 9.77 9.08 13.17
C THR A 165 9.38 8.51 11.81
N ASP A 166 10.14 7.54 11.30
CA ASP A 166 9.86 6.86 10.05
C ASP A 166 8.48 6.17 10.04
N ALA A 167 8.10 5.55 11.16
CA ALA A 167 6.79 4.93 11.31
C ALA A 167 5.64 5.95 11.26
N LEU A 168 5.82 7.12 11.88
CA LEU A 168 4.83 8.20 11.86
C LEU A 168 4.75 8.85 10.46
N GLU A 169 5.88 9.14 9.84
CA GLU A 169 5.94 9.66 8.47
C GLU A 169 5.34 8.67 7.47
N GLY A 170 5.56 7.37 7.67
CA GLY A 170 4.91 6.31 6.91
C GLY A 170 3.39 6.29 7.03
N GLN A 171 2.82 6.92 8.06
CA GLN A 171 1.37 7.10 8.27
C GLN A 171 0.89 8.49 7.85
N ASN A 172 1.66 9.22 7.05
CA ASN A 172 1.37 10.59 6.62
C ASN A 172 1.33 11.62 7.77
N LEU A 173 2.10 11.37 8.84
CA LEU A 173 2.29 12.30 9.94
C LEU A 173 3.69 12.91 9.81
N SER A 174 3.81 14.16 9.37
CA SER A 174 5.09 14.86 9.49
C SER A 174 5.35 15.24 10.95
N VAL A 175 6.57 15.04 11.41
CA VAL A 175 6.93 15.20 12.83
C VAL A 175 7.95 16.31 12.96
N SER A 176 7.66 17.31 13.79
CA SER A 176 8.54 18.45 14.05
C SER A 176 8.67 18.74 15.54
N PRO A 177 9.83 19.26 15.99
CA PRO A 177 10.01 19.74 17.34
C PRO A 177 9.26 21.04 17.61
#